data_29d4af8180dbe198edf30b81ae63dd38
#
_entry.id   29d4af8180dbe198edf30b81ae63dd38
#
_cell.length_a   1.000
_cell.length_b   1.000
_cell.length_c   1.000
_cell.angle_alpha   90.00
_cell.angle_beta   90.00
_cell.angle_gamma   90.00
#
_symmetry.space_group_name_H-M   'P 1'
#
loop_
_entity.id
_entity.type
_entity.pdbx_description
1 polymer ?
#
loop_
_entity_poly.entity_id
_entity_poly.type
_entity_poly.pdbx_seq_one_letter_code
_entity_poly.pdbx_strand_id
1 'polypeptide(L)'
;MPKVSNLSADNESNEDIDLQLALSQHLSGLKEFGVTIVPAGKGELFAIAAPDAPTPAVESGAAADPTPTTPKTPVSPAQQQPPTAATPAAPAPVAPPSANVSAAAPAAASQLEPLVIQDAPYSAPTAPEQRQTALTVIQQEVASCVRCPQLSDARNNTVFGSGDPTSRLVFVGEGPGEDEDANGLPFQGPAGDLFDKILAACGLDRKQVYLLNTIKCRTPKNRNPKAAELENCWGYGQQQLDIIQPEFICCLGSVAAKTLLNTNLSIGKLRKRFHSYRGSKVLVTYHPTYLLRTSSAKTHAWDDMKMLMNAMGIEIPSR
;
A
#
# COMPACT_ATOMS: atom_id res chain seq x y z
N MET A 1 -44.00 42.23 27.66
CA MET A 1 -42.61 42.11 27.20
C MET A 1 -41.92 41.04 28.03
N PRO A 2 -41.66 39.82 27.54
CA PRO A 2 -40.83 38.84 28.21
C PRO A 2 -39.37 39.00 27.76
N LYS A 3 -38.47 38.87 28.73
CA LYS A 3 -37.02 38.92 28.61
C LYS A 3 -36.54 37.71 27.80
N VAL A 4 -35.69 37.93 26.78
CA VAL A 4 -34.87 36.92 26.09
C VAL A 4 -33.66 36.69 26.96
N SER A 5 -33.58 35.51 27.56
CA SER A 5 -32.43 35.06 28.34
C SER A 5 -31.42 34.28 27.46
N ASN A 6 -30.17 34.65 27.61
CA ASN A 6 -28.94 34.07 27.10
C ASN A 6 -28.93 32.54 26.97
N LEU A 7 -28.71 32.05 25.77
CA LEU A 7 -28.38 30.64 25.43
C LEU A 7 -27.23 30.62 24.42
N SER A 8 -26.11 31.24 24.75
CA SER A 8 -24.92 31.23 23.85
C SER A 8 -23.57 31.06 24.57
N ALA A 9 -23.54 30.96 25.90
CA ALA A 9 -22.26 30.89 26.62
C ALA A 9 -21.82 29.49 27.04
N ASP A 10 -22.72 28.49 27.00
CA ASP A 10 -22.41 27.15 27.56
C ASP A 10 -21.88 26.16 26.51
N ASN A 11 -21.92 26.50 25.21
CA ASN A 11 -21.44 25.59 24.15
C ASN A 11 -19.96 25.79 23.81
N GLU A 12 -19.42 27.00 23.96
CA GLU A 12 -17.98 27.28 23.72
C GLU A 12 -17.06 26.67 24.81
N SER A 13 -17.56 26.58 26.04
CA SER A 13 -16.78 26.02 27.16
C SER A 13 -16.63 24.49 27.10
N ASN A 14 -17.53 23.77 26.44
CA ASN A 14 -17.45 22.31 26.34
C ASN A 14 -16.51 21.88 25.21
N GLU A 15 -16.47 22.57 24.08
CA GLU A 15 -15.54 22.30 22.97
C GLU A 15 -14.09 22.60 23.36
N ASP A 16 -13.84 23.66 24.14
CA ASP A 16 -12.50 23.99 24.66
C ASP A 16 -12.00 22.96 25.70
N ILE A 17 -12.88 22.42 26.51
CA ILE A 17 -12.54 21.37 27.49
C ILE A 17 -12.19 20.05 26.78
N ASP A 18 -12.93 19.67 25.76
CA ASP A 18 -12.65 18.47 24.96
C ASP A 18 -11.34 18.59 24.18
N LEU A 19 -11.05 19.77 23.63
CA LEU A 19 -9.80 20.04 22.93
C LEU A 19 -8.58 19.98 23.87
N GLN A 20 -8.69 20.53 25.07
CA GLN A 20 -7.65 20.49 26.08
C GLN A 20 -7.40 19.06 26.60
N LEU A 21 -8.45 18.25 26.76
CA LEU A 21 -8.34 16.87 27.17
C LEU A 21 -7.66 16.02 26.10
N ALA A 22 -8.04 16.19 24.84
CA ALA A 22 -7.43 15.51 23.69
C ALA A 22 -5.95 15.90 23.54
N LEU A 23 -5.63 17.18 23.68
CA LEU A 23 -4.25 17.68 23.65
C LEU A 23 -3.41 17.11 24.80
N SER A 24 -3.97 17.06 26.00
CA SER A 24 -3.31 16.49 27.19
C SER A 24 -3.01 15.00 27.05
N GLN A 25 -3.92 14.22 26.46
CA GLN A 25 -3.72 12.80 26.17
C GLN A 25 -2.65 12.59 25.10
N HIS A 26 -2.64 13.42 24.07
CA HIS A 26 -1.62 13.36 23.01
C HIS A 26 -0.23 13.72 23.54
N LEU A 27 -0.11 14.75 24.36
CA LEU A 27 1.14 15.17 25.00
C LEU A 27 1.66 14.14 26.02
N SER A 28 0.78 13.42 26.70
CA SER A 28 1.15 12.32 27.61
C SER A 28 1.76 11.15 26.84
N GLY A 29 1.20 10.78 25.70
CA GLY A 29 1.76 9.75 24.83
C GLY A 29 3.15 10.11 24.28
N LEU A 30 3.41 11.38 23.95
CA LEU A 30 4.72 11.85 23.49
C LEU A 30 5.80 11.78 24.59
N LYS A 31 5.45 11.96 25.85
CA LYS A 31 6.39 11.82 26.98
C LYS A 31 6.90 10.38 27.18
N GLU A 32 6.07 9.38 26.90
CA GLU A 32 6.48 7.97 26.98
C GLU A 32 7.52 7.61 25.92
N PHE A 33 7.60 8.38 24.85
CA PHE A 33 8.62 8.25 23.79
C PHE A 33 9.84 9.16 23.97
N GLY A 34 10.02 9.76 25.16
CA GLY A 34 11.20 10.57 25.49
C GLY A 34 11.22 11.97 24.87
N VAL A 35 10.09 12.46 24.37
CA VAL A 35 9.98 13.83 23.83
C VAL A 35 9.75 14.81 24.98
N THR A 36 10.70 15.71 25.23
CA THR A 36 10.55 16.78 26.20
C THR A 36 9.91 18.01 25.56
N ILE A 37 8.68 18.34 25.96
CA ILE A 37 7.93 19.49 25.47
C ILE A 37 8.06 20.61 26.50
N VAL A 38 8.60 21.75 26.10
CA VAL A 38 8.67 22.96 26.91
C VAL A 38 7.61 23.94 26.40
N PRO A 39 6.61 24.34 27.21
CA PRO A 39 5.63 25.33 26.76
C PRO A 39 6.29 26.70 26.64
N ALA A 40 6.29 27.28 25.43
CA ALA A 40 6.65 28.67 25.21
C ALA A 40 5.46 29.55 25.61
N GLY A 41 5.75 30.65 26.32
CA GLY A 41 4.72 31.57 26.81
C GLY A 41 3.99 32.26 25.65
N LYS A 42 2.75 32.62 25.94
CA LYS A 42 1.75 33.37 25.13
C LYS A 42 2.11 33.59 23.65
N GLY A 43 1.68 32.66 22.82
CA GLY A 43 1.42 32.93 21.39
C GLY A 43 2.49 32.55 20.39
N GLU A 44 3.55 31.80 20.78
CA GLU A 44 4.58 31.33 19.83
C GLU A 44 4.71 29.81 19.78
N LEU A 45 5.02 29.32 18.59
CA LEU A 45 5.12 27.91 18.22
C LEU A 45 6.33 27.20 18.89
N PHE A 46 6.14 25.95 19.23
CA PHE A 46 7.07 25.07 19.95
C PHE A 46 8.46 24.94 19.30
N ALA A 47 9.52 25.12 20.09
CA ALA A 47 10.87 24.69 19.71
C ALA A 47 11.15 23.29 20.27
N ILE A 48 11.50 22.35 19.40
CA ILE A 48 11.96 21.01 19.78
C ILE A 48 13.48 21.08 19.94
N ALA A 49 13.99 20.87 21.15
CA ALA A 49 15.41 20.68 21.38
C ALA A 49 15.79 19.23 21.06
N ALA A 50 16.64 19.02 20.06
CA ALA A 50 17.27 17.73 19.79
C ALA A 50 18.40 17.49 20.79
N PRO A 51 18.67 16.24 21.24
CA PRO A 51 19.82 15.94 22.07
C PRO A 51 21.13 16.15 21.28
N ASP A 52 22.14 16.72 21.96
CA ASP A 52 23.46 17.04 21.42
C ASP A 52 24.11 15.86 20.69
N ALA A 53 24.37 16.04 19.39
CA ALA A 53 25.27 15.19 18.65
C ALA A 53 26.70 15.71 18.75
N PRO A 54 27.73 14.85 18.92
CA PRO A 54 29.12 15.32 19.03
C PRO A 54 29.59 15.85 17.67
N THR A 55 30.16 17.05 17.73
CA THR A 55 30.78 17.75 16.59
C THR A 55 32.06 17.03 16.16
N PRO A 56 32.25 16.68 14.86
CA PRO A 56 33.57 16.25 14.38
C PRO A 56 34.46 17.45 14.14
N ALA A 57 35.70 17.35 14.65
CA ALA A 57 36.76 18.35 14.51
C ALA A 57 37.15 18.50 13.04
N VAL A 58 37.29 19.76 12.62
CA VAL A 58 37.83 20.16 11.33
C VAL A 58 39.34 20.22 11.42
N GLU A 59 40.04 19.30 10.76
CA GLU A 59 41.49 19.49 10.46
C GLU A 59 41.63 20.04 9.04
N SER A 60 42.30 21.20 8.99
CA SER A 60 42.73 21.88 7.78
C SER A 60 44.07 21.29 7.33
N GLY A 61 44.18 20.86 6.09
CA GLY A 61 45.44 20.44 5.47
C GLY A 61 45.44 20.73 3.98
N ALA A 62 46.38 21.55 3.56
CA ALA A 62 46.52 22.22 2.28
C ALA A 62 46.94 21.29 1.12
N ALA A 63 46.45 21.68 -0.05
CA ALA A 63 46.99 21.64 -1.42
C ALA A 63 48.13 20.69 -1.80
N ALA A 64 47.90 19.90 -2.87
CA ALA A 64 48.85 19.77 -4.00
C ALA A 64 48.15 19.08 -5.20
N ASP A 65 48.08 19.80 -6.31
CA ASP A 65 47.84 19.31 -7.67
C ASP A 65 49.14 18.66 -8.19
N PRO A 66 49.11 17.60 -9.00
CA PRO A 66 49.61 17.73 -10.36
C PRO A 66 48.86 16.90 -11.44
N THR A 67 48.56 17.60 -12.50
CA THR A 67 48.57 17.35 -13.95
C THR A 67 48.59 15.92 -14.53
N PRO A 68 48.03 15.78 -15.74
CA PRO A 68 47.49 14.52 -16.29
C PRO A 68 48.49 13.79 -17.19
N THR A 69 48.33 12.46 -17.28
CA THR A 69 49.02 11.64 -18.28
C THR A 69 48.02 10.86 -19.14
N THR A 70 48.17 11.04 -20.43
CA THR A 70 47.44 10.53 -21.58
C THR A 70 47.56 9.02 -21.81
N PRO A 71 46.75 8.46 -22.74
CA PRO A 71 46.31 7.05 -22.74
C PRO A 71 47.19 6.12 -23.56
N LYS A 72 47.20 4.83 -23.23
CA LYS A 72 47.70 3.79 -24.12
C LYS A 72 46.56 2.86 -24.57
N THR A 73 46.45 2.77 -25.87
CA THR A 73 45.57 1.96 -26.72
C THR A 73 45.75 0.45 -26.56
N PRO A 74 44.77 -0.37 -26.95
CA PRO A 74 44.62 -1.75 -26.52
C PRO A 74 45.36 -2.77 -27.38
N VAL A 75 45.78 -3.86 -26.75
CA VAL A 75 46.24 -5.06 -27.43
C VAL A 75 45.16 -6.15 -27.28
N SER A 76 44.70 -6.63 -28.43
CA SER A 76 43.78 -7.75 -28.60
C SER A 76 44.51 -9.08 -28.32
N PRO A 77 43.93 -10.02 -27.56
CA PRO A 77 44.38 -11.40 -27.59
C PRO A 77 43.41 -12.32 -28.34
N ALA A 78 44.04 -13.22 -29.07
CA ALA A 78 43.56 -14.23 -29.96
C ALA A 78 42.43 -15.15 -29.42
N GLN A 79 41.57 -15.50 -30.38
CA GLN A 79 40.57 -16.56 -30.29
C GLN A 79 41.24 -17.92 -29.99
N GLN A 80 40.81 -18.57 -28.90
CA GLN A 80 40.96 -19.99 -28.69
C GLN A 80 39.59 -20.66 -28.76
N GLN A 81 39.44 -21.57 -29.74
CA GLN A 81 38.27 -22.45 -29.89
C GLN A 81 38.28 -23.48 -28.76
N PRO A 82 37.10 -23.79 -28.16
CA PRO A 82 37.00 -24.95 -27.26
C PRO A 82 36.84 -26.24 -28.04
N PRO A 83 37.29 -27.39 -27.46
CA PRO A 83 37.22 -28.69 -28.10
C PRO A 83 35.79 -29.26 -28.13
N THR A 84 35.47 -29.90 -29.22
CA THR A 84 34.26 -30.69 -29.45
C THR A 84 34.16 -31.85 -28.46
N ALA A 85 33.14 -31.82 -27.60
CA ALA A 85 32.77 -32.96 -26.75
C ALA A 85 31.62 -33.73 -27.39
N ALA A 86 31.78 -35.07 -27.39
CA ALA A 86 30.92 -36.04 -28.00
C ALA A 86 29.49 -36.07 -27.42
N THR A 87 28.51 -36.20 -28.29
CA THR A 87 27.08 -36.41 -27.99
C THR A 87 26.85 -37.79 -27.36
N PRO A 88 26.21 -37.90 -26.20
CA PRO A 88 25.66 -39.17 -25.73
C PRO A 88 24.30 -39.45 -26.40
N ALA A 89 24.11 -40.70 -26.81
CA ALA A 89 22.89 -41.18 -27.45
C ALA A 89 21.66 -41.06 -26.58
N ALA A 90 20.53 -40.68 -27.18
CA ALA A 90 19.22 -40.59 -26.54
C ALA A 90 18.69 -41.98 -26.15
N PRO A 91 18.10 -42.16 -24.95
CA PRO A 91 17.37 -43.38 -24.62
C PRO A 91 16.00 -43.40 -25.32
N ALA A 92 15.58 -44.60 -25.72
CA ALA A 92 14.32 -44.88 -26.40
C ALA A 92 13.09 -44.50 -25.58
N PRO A 93 11.96 -44.16 -26.24
CA PRO A 93 10.73 -43.76 -25.55
C PRO A 93 10.09 -44.97 -24.85
N VAL A 94 9.89 -44.88 -23.53
CA VAL A 94 9.10 -45.80 -22.74
C VAL A 94 7.64 -45.42 -22.89
N ALA A 95 6.79 -46.34 -23.34
CA ALA A 95 5.34 -46.14 -23.44
C ALA A 95 4.72 -45.91 -22.07
N PRO A 96 3.76 -45.01 -21.91
CA PRO A 96 3.07 -44.78 -20.65
C PRO A 96 2.10 -45.94 -20.35
N PRO A 97 1.95 -46.34 -19.08
CA PRO A 97 0.94 -47.31 -18.70
C PRO A 97 -0.47 -46.68 -18.81
N SER A 98 -1.37 -47.37 -19.45
CA SER A 98 -2.78 -47.04 -19.52
C SER A 98 -3.38 -47.13 -18.12
N ALA A 99 -3.54 -45.99 -17.47
CA ALA A 99 -4.34 -45.87 -16.25
C ALA A 99 -5.80 -45.62 -16.63
N ASN A 100 -6.63 -46.60 -16.37
CA ASN A 100 -8.09 -46.48 -16.35
C ASN A 100 -8.47 -45.46 -15.27
N VAL A 101 -8.71 -44.20 -15.67
CA VAL A 101 -9.30 -43.19 -14.77
C VAL A 101 -10.80 -43.36 -14.81
N SER A 102 -11.30 -44.08 -13.82
CA SER A 102 -12.71 -44.02 -13.43
C SER A 102 -13.09 -42.57 -13.23
N ALA A 103 -14.13 -42.11 -13.94
CA ALA A 103 -14.69 -40.79 -13.80
C ALA A 103 -15.24 -40.62 -12.37
N ALA A 104 -14.45 -40.09 -11.48
CA ALA A 104 -14.92 -39.60 -10.20
C ALA A 104 -15.78 -38.36 -10.46
N ALA A 105 -16.99 -38.38 -9.96
CA ALA A 105 -17.92 -37.26 -9.94
C ALA A 105 -17.25 -35.99 -9.46
N PRO A 106 -17.66 -34.79 -9.93
CA PRO A 106 -17.04 -33.55 -9.50
C PRO A 106 -17.18 -33.43 -7.98
N ALA A 107 -16.04 -33.50 -7.28
CA ALA A 107 -15.99 -33.21 -5.86
C ALA A 107 -16.65 -31.85 -5.64
N ALA A 108 -17.68 -31.82 -4.81
CA ALA A 108 -18.31 -30.59 -4.36
C ALA A 108 -17.20 -29.65 -3.91
N ALA A 109 -17.04 -28.53 -4.63
CA ALA A 109 -16.11 -27.49 -4.28
C ALA A 109 -16.46 -27.07 -2.85
N SER A 110 -15.61 -27.42 -1.89
CA SER A 110 -15.75 -27.03 -0.49
C SER A 110 -15.90 -25.50 -0.50
N GLN A 111 -17.11 -25.03 -0.28
CA GLN A 111 -17.39 -23.60 -0.20
C GLN A 111 -16.79 -23.13 1.11
N LEU A 112 -15.56 -22.56 1.00
CA LEU A 112 -14.97 -21.88 2.14
C LEU A 112 -15.90 -20.74 2.55
N GLU A 113 -16.23 -20.67 3.84
CA GLU A 113 -17.03 -19.57 4.37
C GLU A 113 -16.30 -18.23 4.14
N PRO A 114 -17.04 -17.13 3.96
CA PRO A 114 -16.46 -15.80 3.92
C PRO A 114 -15.63 -15.51 5.17
N LEU A 115 -14.46 -14.91 5.00
CA LEU A 115 -13.66 -14.43 6.14
C LEU A 115 -14.28 -13.14 6.68
N VAL A 116 -14.43 -13.05 7.99
CA VAL A 116 -14.88 -11.85 8.70
C VAL A 116 -13.72 -11.39 9.58
N ILE A 117 -13.17 -10.22 9.33
CA ILE A 117 -12.01 -9.68 10.01
C ILE A 117 -12.38 -8.39 10.72
N GLN A 118 -12.01 -8.30 12.00
CA GLN A 118 -12.29 -7.16 12.86
C GLN A 118 -13.79 -6.83 12.86
N ASP A 119 -14.55 -7.55 13.68
CA ASP A 119 -16.01 -7.40 13.82
C ASP A 119 -16.44 -6.01 14.33
N ALA A 120 -15.54 -5.28 15.01
CA ALA A 120 -15.80 -3.90 15.41
C ALA A 120 -15.85 -2.99 14.18
N PRO A 121 -16.93 -2.23 13.97
CA PRO A 121 -17.00 -1.25 12.90
C PRO A 121 -15.90 -0.20 13.04
N TYR A 122 -15.71 0.59 11.99
CA TYR A 122 -14.82 1.75 12.04
C TYR A 122 -15.18 2.65 13.24
N SER A 123 -14.18 3.33 13.80
CA SER A 123 -14.36 4.37 14.83
C SER A 123 -15.37 5.42 14.37
N ALA A 124 -15.78 6.33 15.26
CA ALA A 124 -16.73 7.39 14.91
C ALA A 124 -16.39 8.04 13.56
N PRO A 125 -17.38 8.28 12.69
CA PRO A 125 -17.11 8.73 11.34
C PRO A 125 -16.40 10.09 11.35
N THR A 126 -15.25 10.16 10.66
CA THR A 126 -14.61 11.43 10.34
C THR A 126 -15.50 12.16 9.33
N ALA A 127 -15.87 13.40 9.63
CA ALA A 127 -16.67 14.20 8.72
C ALA A 127 -15.96 14.32 7.35
N PRO A 128 -16.67 14.22 6.22
CA PRO A 128 -16.08 14.20 4.89
C PRO A 128 -15.08 15.33 4.63
N GLU A 129 -15.39 16.53 5.10
CA GLU A 129 -14.56 17.74 4.98
C GLU A 129 -13.26 17.67 5.78
N GLN A 130 -13.21 16.83 6.82
CA GLN A 130 -12.03 16.64 7.68
C GLN A 130 -11.12 15.51 7.20
N ARG A 131 -11.62 14.59 6.36
CA ARG A 131 -10.89 13.39 5.92
C ARG A 131 -9.58 13.74 5.21
N GLN A 132 -9.61 14.74 4.33
CA GLN A 132 -8.41 15.17 3.62
C GLN A 132 -7.35 15.71 4.57
N THR A 133 -7.74 16.52 5.56
CA THR A 133 -6.82 17.06 6.57
C THR A 133 -6.21 15.93 7.42
N ALA A 134 -7.05 15.00 7.88
CA ALA A 134 -6.59 13.84 8.66
C ALA A 134 -5.61 12.96 7.86
N LEU A 135 -5.90 12.69 6.58
CA LEU A 135 -4.99 11.96 5.69
C LEU A 135 -3.67 12.70 5.47
N THR A 136 -3.70 14.04 5.40
CA THR A 136 -2.48 14.85 5.23
C THR A 136 -1.54 14.71 6.43
N VAL A 137 -2.06 14.62 7.64
CA VAL A 137 -1.24 14.37 8.85
C VAL A 137 -0.51 13.04 8.75
N ILE A 138 -1.23 11.95 8.41
CA ILE A 138 -0.61 10.63 8.25
C ILE A 138 0.38 10.62 7.07
N GLN A 139 0.09 11.36 6.00
CA GLN A 139 1.00 11.47 4.85
C GLN A 139 2.35 12.08 5.25
N GLN A 140 2.34 13.09 6.13
CA GLN A 140 3.57 13.70 6.65
C GLN A 140 4.37 12.71 7.51
N GLU A 141 3.70 11.92 8.35
CA GLU A 141 4.34 10.85 9.12
C GLU A 141 4.97 9.78 8.21
N VAL A 142 4.27 9.38 7.16
CA VAL A 142 4.76 8.41 6.18
C VAL A 142 5.96 8.96 5.42
N ALA A 143 5.97 10.24 5.06
CA ALA A 143 7.06 10.87 4.34
C ALA A 143 8.38 10.84 5.12
N SER A 144 8.32 11.02 6.45
CA SER A 144 9.48 10.98 7.35
C SER A 144 9.78 9.59 7.94
N CYS A 145 9.00 8.55 7.60
CA CYS A 145 9.12 7.23 8.21
C CYS A 145 10.43 6.52 7.88
N VAL A 146 11.15 6.03 8.89
CA VAL A 146 12.40 5.26 8.77
C VAL A 146 12.32 3.88 9.43
N ARG A 147 11.12 3.35 9.69
CA ARG A 147 10.90 2.06 10.37
C ARG A 147 11.51 0.86 9.65
N CYS A 148 11.76 0.99 8.34
CA CYS A 148 12.38 -0.04 7.50
C CYS A 148 13.66 0.52 6.86
N PRO A 149 14.85 0.46 7.52
CA PRO A 149 16.07 1.11 7.04
C PRO A 149 16.42 0.77 5.59
N GLN A 150 16.36 -0.53 5.21
CA GLN A 150 16.63 -0.95 3.84
C GLN A 150 15.69 -0.32 2.78
N LEU A 151 14.46 0.02 3.17
CA LEU A 151 13.49 0.63 2.26
C LEU A 151 13.61 2.15 2.28
N SER A 152 13.84 2.76 3.45
CA SER A 152 14.01 4.21 3.57
C SER A 152 15.25 4.70 2.85
N ASP A 153 16.35 3.93 2.88
CA ASP A 153 17.60 4.28 2.23
C ASP A 153 17.56 4.10 0.70
N ALA A 154 16.69 3.19 0.22
CA ALA A 154 16.64 2.81 -1.19
C ALA A 154 15.51 3.50 -1.98
N ARG A 155 14.50 4.07 -1.32
CA ARG A 155 13.37 4.73 -1.98
C ARG A 155 13.74 6.13 -2.48
N ASN A 156 13.12 6.56 -3.58
CA ASN A 156 13.11 7.96 -3.99
C ASN A 156 11.98 8.72 -3.28
N ASN A 157 10.78 8.13 -3.25
CA ASN A 157 9.60 8.71 -2.62
C ASN A 157 8.87 7.67 -1.78
N THR A 158 8.10 8.14 -0.80
CA THR A 158 7.02 7.37 -0.22
C THR A 158 5.77 7.48 -1.09
N VAL A 159 5.05 6.37 -1.25
CA VAL A 159 3.78 6.33 -2.00
C VAL A 159 2.65 6.17 -0.99
N PHE A 160 2.12 7.30 -0.54
CA PHE A 160 1.10 7.31 0.52
C PHE A 160 -0.20 6.66 0.08
N GLY A 161 -0.72 7.11 -1.03
CA GLY A 161 -2.01 6.79 -1.62
C GLY A 161 -2.56 7.99 -2.35
N SER A 162 -3.65 7.83 -3.09
CA SER A 162 -4.29 8.93 -3.83
C SER A 162 -5.74 8.61 -4.15
N GLY A 163 -6.54 9.63 -4.41
CA GLY A 163 -7.94 9.51 -4.79
C GLY A 163 -8.86 10.32 -3.91
N ASP A 164 -10.15 10.00 -3.94
CA ASP A 164 -11.18 10.69 -3.18
C ASP A 164 -11.25 10.16 -1.73
N PRO A 165 -10.99 11.00 -0.70
CA PRO A 165 -11.13 10.60 0.70
C PRO A 165 -12.55 10.19 1.11
N THR A 166 -13.54 10.54 0.30
CA THR A 166 -14.96 10.22 0.55
C THR A 166 -15.44 9.01 -0.25
N SER A 167 -14.53 8.38 -0.99
CA SER A 167 -14.86 7.26 -1.89
C SER A 167 -15.49 6.08 -1.16
N ARG A 168 -16.53 5.53 -1.75
CA ARG A 168 -17.16 4.27 -1.32
C ARG A 168 -16.28 3.05 -1.61
N LEU A 169 -15.28 3.16 -2.50
CA LEU A 169 -14.44 2.06 -2.96
C LEU A 169 -12.96 2.39 -2.78
N VAL A 170 -12.25 1.53 -2.05
CA VAL A 170 -10.80 1.58 -1.89
C VAL A 170 -10.16 0.38 -2.57
N PHE A 171 -9.15 0.61 -3.39
CA PHE A 171 -8.27 -0.43 -3.91
C PHE A 171 -7.00 -0.53 -3.07
N VAL A 172 -6.65 -1.74 -2.66
CA VAL A 172 -5.44 -2.03 -1.87
C VAL A 172 -4.50 -2.90 -2.69
N GLY A 173 -3.34 -2.35 -3.03
CA GLY A 173 -2.24 -3.06 -3.71
C GLY A 173 -1.18 -3.57 -2.75
N GLU A 174 -0.11 -4.14 -3.32
CA GLU A 174 1.01 -4.73 -2.57
C GLU A 174 1.97 -3.65 -2.07
N GLY A 175 2.61 -2.93 -2.96
CA GLY A 175 3.63 -1.93 -2.68
C GLY A 175 4.06 -1.20 -3.94
N PRO A 176 4.81 -0.09 -3.81
CA PRO A 176 5.29 0.67 -4.94
C PRO A 176 6.26 -0.11 -5.82
N GLY A 177 6.12 0.05 -7.14
CA GLY A 177 7.09 -0.30 -8.16
C GLY A 177 8.05 0.85 -8.44
N GLU A 178 8.74 0.79 -9.58
CA GLU A 178 9.74 1.79 -9.97
C GLU A 178 9.10 3.11 -10.37
N ASP A 179 8.06 3.05 -11.19
CA ASP A 179 7.33 4.22 -11.65
C ASP A 179 6.62 4.93 -10.49
N GLU A 180 6.07 4.17 -9.55
CA GLU A 180 5.43 4.72 -8.36
C GLU A 180 6.44 5.35 -7.41
N ASP A 181 7.62 4.75 -7.23
CA ASP A 181 8.70 5.31 -6.42
C ASP A 181 9.24 6.60 -7.02
N ALA A 182 9.33 6.69 -8.35
CA ALA A 182 9.75 7.89 -9.06
C ALA A 182 8.72 9.03 -8.94
N ASN A 183 7.43 8.71 -9.01
CA ASN A 183 6.36 9.71 -9.09
C ASN A 183 5.68 10.01 -7.74
N GLY A 184 5.85 9.16 -6.73
CA GLY A 184 5.16 9.28 -5.44
C GLY A 184 3.66 8.93 -5.47
N LEU A 185 3.15 8.40 -6.59
CA LEU A 185 1.74 8.07 -6.79
C LEU A 185 1.54 6.56 -6.98
N PRO A 186 0.45 5.97 -6.45
CA PRO A 186 0.17 4.54 -6.61
C PRO A 186 -0.29 4.20 -8.03
N PHE A 187 -0.01 2.97 -8.45
CA PHE A 187 -0.44 2.40 -9.73
C PHE A 187 -0.02 3.25 -10.93
N GLN A 188 1.29 3.43 -11.11
CA GLN A 188 1.90 4.09 -12.26
C GLN A 188 2.50 3.06 -13.24
N GLY A 189 2.96 3.53 -14.40
CA GLY A 189 3.56 2.70 -15.43
C GLY A 189 2.60 1.69 -16.08
N PRO A 190 3.09 0.64 -16.74
CA PRO A 190 2.25 -0.30 -17.51
C PRO A 190 1.16 -1.00 -16.70
N ALA A 191 1.42 -1.27 -15.41
CA ALA A 191 0.43 -1.86 -14.52
C ALA A 191 -0.68 -0.85 -14.17
N GLY A 192 -0.33 0.42 -14.02
CA GLY A 192 -1.24 1.54 -13.83
C GLY A 192 -2.12 1.76 -15.05
N ASP A 193 -1.54 1.74 -16.26
CA ASP A 193 -2.29 1.87 -17.53
C ASP A 193 -3.34 0.76 -17.70
N LEU A 194 -2.98 -0.47 -17.31
CA LEU A 194 -3.95 -1.57 -17.31
C LEU A 194 -5.04 -1.37 -16.27
N PHE A 195 -4.67 -0.90 -15.09
CA PHE A 195 -5.62 -0.59 -14.01
C PHE A 195 -6.60 0.51 -14.43
N ASP A 196 -6.14 1.56 -15.08
CA ASP A 196 -7.00 2.64 -15.61
C ASP A 196 -7.99 2.12 -16.66
N LYS A 197 -7.55 1.20 -17.53
CA LYS A 197 -8.45 0.52 -18.48
C LYS A 197 -9.50 -0.32 -17.77
N ILE A 198 -9.15 -0.96 -16.65
CA ILE A 198 -10.12 -1.72 -15.84
C ILE A 198 -11.13 -0.77 -15.18
N LEU A 199 -10.68 0.34 -14.59
CA LEU A 199 -11.57 1.36 -14.02
C LEU A 199 -12.51 1.93 -15.08
N ALA A 200 -12.00 2.36 -16.24
CA ALA A 200 -12.80 2.89 -17.34
C ALA A 200 -13.83 1.88 -17.85
N ALA A 201 -13.47 0.58 -17.92
CA ALA A 201 -14.41 -0.47 -18.30
C ALA A 201 -15.53 -0.68 -17.24
N CYS A 202 -15.29 -0.30 -15.99
CA CYS A 202 -16.29 -0.27 -14.92
C CYS A 202 -17.09 1.04 -14.88
N GLY A 203 -16.82 2.01 -15.74
CA GLY A 203 -17.42 3.35 -15.68
C GLY A 203 -16.88 4.22 -14.54
N LEU A 204 -15.66 3.92 -14.07
CA LEU A 204 -14.98 4.63 -12.98
C LEU A 204 -13.70 5.29 -13.47
N ASP A 205 -13.22 6.27 -12.72
CA ASP A 205 -11.89 6.86 -12.84
C ASP A 205 -11.19 6.96 -11.49
N ARG A 206 -9.90 7.37 -11.49
CA ARG A 206 -9.10 7.50 -10.26
C ARG A 206 -9.64 8.53 -9.27
N LYS A 207 -10.44 9.50 -9.71
CA LYS A 207 -11.01 10.54 -8.85
C LYS A 207 -12.23 10.07 -8.07
N GLN A 208 -12.81 8.94 -8.45
CA GLN A 208 -13.99 8.35 -7.82
C GLN A 208 -13.65 7.23 -6.84
N VAL A 209 -12.39 6.85 -6.76
CA VAL A 209 -11.90 5.76 -5.91
C VAL A 209 -10.73 6.24 -5.05
N TYR A 210 -10.36 5.49 -4.02
CA TYR A 210 -9.12 5.73 -3.32
C TYR A 210 -8.16 4.55 -3.51
N LEU A 211 -6.88 4.85 -3.70
CA LEU A 211 -5.83 3.89 -4.04
C LEU A 211 -4.77 3.91 -2.97
N LEU A 212 -4.43 2.76 -2.41
CA LEU A 212 -3.33 2.62 -1.46
C LEU A 212 -2.62 1.28 -1.62
N ASN A 213 -1.43 1.16 -1.04
CA ASN A 213 -0.67 -0.08 -0.96
C ASN A 213 -0.46 -0.50 0.49
N THR A 214 -0.21 -1.80 0.73
CA THR A 214 0.09 -2.34 2.06
C THR A 214 1.38 -1.80 2.64
N ILE A 215 2.39 -1.53 1.78
CA ILE A 215 3.60 -0.81 2.15
C ILE A 215 3.72 0.49 1.35
N LYS A 216 4.42 1.48 1.92
CA LYS A 216 4.54 2.82 1.34
C LYS A 216 5.87 3.08 0.65
N CYS A 217 6.79 2.14 0.71
CA CYS A 217 8.13 2.25 0.13
C CYS A 217 8.38 1.11 -0.85
N ARG A 218 9.10 1.40 -1.95
CA ARG A 218 9.54 0.40 -2.93
C ARG A 218 10.48 -0.60 -2.29
N THR A 219 10.28 -1.89 -2.56
CA THR A 219 11.22 -2.94 -2.16
C THR A 219 12.35 -3.07 -3.18
N PRO A 220 13.60 -3.37 -2.75
CA PRO A 220 14.71 -3.58 -3.67
C PRO A 220 14.39 -4.63 -4.73
N LYS A 221 14.61 -4.28 -6.02
CA LYS A 221 14.29 -5.13 -7.19
C LYS A 221 12.82 -5.56 -7.28
N ASN A 222 11.90 -4.80 -6.69
CA ASN A 222 10.46 -5.08 -6.64
C ASN A 222 10.14 -6.49 -6.10
N ARG A 223 10.90 -6.97 -5.09
CA ARG A 223 10.58 -8.23 -4.39
C ARG A 223 9.33 -8.08 -3.55
N ASN A 224 8.71 -9.18 -3.17
CA ASN A 224 7.61 -9.15 -2.21
C ASN A 224 8.09 -8.54 -0.87
N PRO A 225 7.22 -7.79 -0.17
CA PRO A 225 7.50 -7.28 1.17
C PRO A 225 7.77 -8.43 2.15
N LYS A 226 8.70 -8.22 3.08
CA LYS A 226 8.92 -9.11 4.22
C LYS A 226 7.82 -8.93 5.25
N ALA A 227 7.58 -9.93 6.11
CA ALA A 227 6.59 -9.85 7.18
C ALA A 227 6.82 -8.62 8.08
N ALA A 228 8.06 -8.39 8.53
CA ALA A 228 8.40 -7.23 9.34
C ALA A 228 8.16 -5.89 8.62
N GLU A 229 8.32 -5.82 7.28
CA GLU A 229 8.03 -4.60 6.52
C GLU A 229 6.52 -4.33 6.45
N LEU A 230 5.70 -5.39 6.34
CA LEU A 230 4.25 -5.29 6.41
C LEU A 230 3.79 -4.87 7.82
N GLU A 231 4.30 -5.50 8.87
CA GLU A 231 4.01 -5.16 10.28
C GLU A 231 4.34 -3.69 10.58
N ASN A 232 5.51 -3.22 10.14
CA ASN A 232 5.94 -1.83 10.34
C ASN A 232 5.09 -0.81 9.59
N CYS A 233 4.49 -1.18 8.47
CA CYS A 233 3.87 -0.24 7.52
C CYS A 233 2.35 -0.30 7.46
N TRP A 234 1.74 -1.49 7.68
CA TRP A 234 0.31 -1.68 7.48
C TRP A 234 -0.56 -0.84 8.41
N GLY A 235 -0.06 -0.49 9.60
CA GLY A 235 -0.73 0.44 10.51
C GLY A 235 -1.14 1.77 9.86
N TYR A 236 -0.35 2.30 8.93
CA TYR A 236 -0.74 3.49 8.14
C TYR A 236 -1.91 3.21 7.19
N GLY A 237 -1.93 2.03 6.56
CA GLY A 237 -3.06 1.62 5.72
C GLY A 237 -4.35 1.46 6.52
N GLN A 238 -4.26 0.93 7.74
CA GLN A 238 -5.40 0.81 8.65
C GLN A 238 -5.95 2.19 9.04
N GLN A 239 -5.08 3.15 9.39
CA GLN A 239 -5.48 4.53 9.69
C GLN A 239 -6.13 5.21 8.49
N GLN A 240 -5.61 5.00 7.27
CA GLN A 240 -6.26 5.50 6.05
C GLN A 240 -7.68 4.93 5.89
N LEU A 241 -7.84 3.62 6.09
CA LEU A 241 -9.16 2.98 6.03
C LEU A 241 -10.10 3.47 7.14
N ASP A 242 -9.58 3.76 8.34
CA ASP A 242 -10.35 4.32 9.46
C ASP A 242 -10.88 5.73 9.16
N ILE A 243 -10.12 6.53 8.42
CA ILE A 243 -10.55 7.88 8.00
C ILE A 243 -11.54 7.81 6.84
N ILE A 244 -11.25 6.99 5.83
CA ILE A 244 -12.03 6.89 4.60
C ILE A 244 -13.35 6.15 4.82
N GLN A 245 -13.35 5.10 5.64
CA GLN A 245 -14.51 4.25 5.95
C GLN A 245 -15.26 3.79 4.70
N PRO A 246 -14.61 3.06 3.79
CA PRO A 246 -15.23 2.67 2.54
C PRO A 246 -16.29 1.59 2.76
N GLU A 247 -17.32 1.58 1.91
CA GLU A 247 -18.29 0.48 1.86
C GLU A 247 -17.67 -0.79 1.24
N PHE A 248 -16.75 -0.59 0.30
CA PHE A 248 -16.10 -1.66 -0.47
C PHE A 248 -14.59 -1.52 -0.47
N ILE A 249 -13.89 -2.65 -0.32
CA ILE A 249 -12.45 -2.74 -0.48
C ILE A 249 -12.15 -3.79 -1.54
N CYS A 250 -11.34 -3.47 -2.53
CA CYS A 250 -10.86 -4.41 -3.53
C CYS A 250 -9.36 -4.67 -3.33
N CYS A 251 -9.00 -5.86 -2.85
CA CYS A 251 -7.62 -6.29 -2.70
C CYS A 251 -7.07 -6.77 -4.04
N LEU A 252 -6.02 -6.11 -4.53
CA LEU A 252 -5.31 -6.45 -5.76
C LEU A 252 -4.08 -7.31 -5.43
N GLY A 253 -4.20 -8.61 -5.63
CA GLY A 253 -3.10 -9.54 -5.44
C GLY A 253 -3.05 -10.23 -4.07
N SER A 254 -2.09 -11.15 -3.94
CA SER A 254 -1.97 -12.04 -2.79
C SER A 254 -1.53 -11.30 -1.52
N VAL A 255 -0.59 -10.35 -1.64
CA VAL A 255 -0.05 -9.64 -0.47
C VAL A 255 -1.14 -8.78 0.16
N ALA A 256 -1.83 -7.96 -0.64
CA ALA A 256 -2.93 -7.13 -0.16
C ALA A 256 -4.02 -7.96 0.53
N ALA A 257 -4.45 -9.05 -0.12
CA ALA A 257 -5.49 -9.92 0.43
C ALA A 257 -5.07 -10.57 1.75
N LYS A 258 -3.84 -11.09 1.83
CA LYS A 258 -3.33 -11.75 3.04
C LYS A 258 -3.14 -10.76 4.18
N THR A 259 -2.67 -9.56 3.89
CA THR A 259 -2.45 -8.51 4.89
C THR A 259 -3.78 -8.01 5.45
N LEU A 260 -4.75 -7.66 4.59
CA LEU A 260 -6.04 -7.15 5.04
C LEU A 260 -6.87 -8.21 5.75
N LEU A 261 -6.95 -9.43 5.18
CA LEU A 261 -7.79 -10.52 5.69
C LEU A 261 -7.06 -11.42 6.71
N ASN A 262 -5.85 -11.08 7.11
CA ASN A 262 -5.02 -11.85 8.05
C ASN A 262 -5.09 -13.36 7.79
N THR A 263 -4.81 -13.79 6.55
CA THR A 263 -4.97 -15.18 6.10
C THR A 263 -3.79 -15.64 5.24
N ASN A 264 -3.56 -16.94 5.23
CA ASN A 264 -2.58 -17.57 4.35
C ASN A 264 -3.21 -18.23 3.11
N LEU A 265 -4.52 -18.07 2.90
CA LEU A 265 -5.20 -18.65 1.76
C LEU A 265 -4.69 -18.06 0.42
N SER A 266 -4.74 -18.88 -0.62
CA SER A 266 -4.40 -18.45 -1.98
C SER A 266 -5.50 -17.57 -2.58
N ILE A 267 -5.14 -16.72 -3.55
CA ILE A 267 -6.10 -15.87 -4.28
C ILE A 267 -7.24 -16.72 -4.86
N GLY A 268 -6.94 -17.88 -5.44
CA GLY A 268 -7.95 -18.75 -6.02
C GLY A 268 -9.03 -19.19 -5.02
N LYS A 269 -8.68 -19.31 -3.73
CA LYS A 269 -9.61 -19.62 -2.65
C LYS A 269 -10.38 -18.39 -2.14
N LEU A 270 -9.79 -17.20 -2.25
CA LEU A 270 -10.36 -15.94 -1.75
C LEU A 270 -11.27 -15.25 -2.77
N ARG A 271 -11.04 -15.44 -4.08
CA ARG A 271 -11.83 -14.81 -5.15
C ARG A 271 -13.27 -15.33 -5.21
N LYS A 272 -14.10 -14.66 -6.01
CA LYS A 272 -15.50 -15.03 -6.34
C LYS A 272 -16.43 -15.02 -5.13
N ARG A 273 -16.10 -14.30 -4.09
CA ARG A 273 -16.94 -14.07 -2.91
C ARG A 273 -16.54 -12.78 -2.22
N PHE A 274 -17.46 -12.23 -1.45
CA PHE A 274 -17.15 -11.13 -0.54
C PHE A 274 -16.70 -11.70 0.80
N HIS A 275 -15.71 -11.02 1.38
CA HIS A 275 -15.29 -11.14 2.78
C HIS A 275 -15.71 -9.86 3.51
N SER A 276 -15.47 -9.77 4.81
CA SER A 276 -15.76 -8.57 5.59
C SER A 276 -14.51 -8.09 6.33
N TYR A 277 -14.31 -6.79 6.35
CA TYR A 277 -13.30 -6.11 7.13
C TYR A 277 -13.92 -4.87 7.77
N ARG A 278 -14.10 -4.85 9.10
CA ARG A 278 -14.68 -3.73 9.86
C ARG A 278 -16.00 -3.18 9.28
N GLY A 279 -16.82 -4.06 8.74
CA GLY A 279 -18.09 -3.71 8.09
C GLY A 279 -18.00 -3.45 6.59
N SER A 280 -16.82 -3.20 6.02
CA SER A 280 -16.63 -3.10 4.57
C SER A 280 -16.74 -4.47 3.91
N LYS A 281 -17.37 -4.53 2.73
CA LYS A 281 -17.35 -5.70 1.85
C LYS A 281 -16.01 -5.77 1.11
N VAL A 282 -15.28 -6.87 1.30
CA VAL A 282 -13.95 -7.05 0.70
C VAL A 282 -14.02 -8.04 -0.46
N LEU A 283 -13.61 -7.61 -1.64
CA LEU A 283 -13.38 -8.46 -2.80
C LEU A 283 -11.90 -8.67 -3.02
N VAL A 284 -11.49 -9.86 -3.44
CA VAL A 284 -10.10 -10.18 -3.81
C VAL A 284 -10.04 -10.49 -5.29
N THR A 285 -9.08 -9.89 -6.00
CA THR A 285 -8.81 -10.18 -7.40
C THR A 285 -7.32 -10.17 -7.71
N TYR A 286 -6.94 -10.41 -8.96
CA TYR A 286 -5.54 -10.43 -9.37
C TYR A 286 -4.96 -9.02 -9.48
N HIS A 287 -3.65 -8.89 -9.16
CA HIS A 287 -2.92 -7.64 -9.32
C HIS A 287 -2.68 -7.32 -10.81
N PRO A 288 -2.74 -6.06 -11.25
CA PRO A 288 -2.50 -5.68 -12.66
C PRO A 288 -1.17 -6.18 -13.22
N THR A 289 -0.08 -6.17 -12.44
CA THR A 289 1.21 -6.74 -12.87
C THR A 289 1.13 -8.23 -13.21
N TYR A 290 0.30 -9.00 -12.49
CA TYR A 290 0.06 -10.40 -12.81
C TYR A 290 -0.73 -10.55 -14.11
N LEU A 291 -1.72 -9.70 -14.34
CA LEU A 291 -2.56 -9.69 -15.55
C LEU A 291 -1.78 -9.31 -16.81
N LEU A 292 -0.71 -8.51 -16.69
CA LEU A 292 0.21 -8.21 -17.80
C LEU A 292 0.98 -9.46 -18.24
N ARG A 293 1.38 -10.31 -17.30
CA ARG A 293 2.13 -11.54 -17.57
C ARG A 293 1.24 -12.73 -17.93
N THR A 294 -0.02 -12.74 -17.46
CA THR A 294 -0.94 -13.88 -17.57
C THR A 294 -2.28 -13.41 -18.14
N SER A 295 -2.35 -13.30 -19.48
CA SER A 295 -3.52 -12.76 -20.17
C SER A 295 -4.80 -13.56 -19.92
N SER A 296 -4.72 -14.89 -19.75
CA SER A 296 -5.86 -15.75 -19.41
C SER A 296 -6.55 -15.39 -18.08
N ALA A 297 -5.81 -14.78 -17.15
CA ALA A 297 -6.36 -14.34 -15.88
C ALA A 297 -7.23 -13.06 -16.00
N LYS A 298 -7.16 -12.32 -17.11
CA LYS A 298 -7.96 -11.09 -17.32
C LYS A 298 -9.46 -11.36 -17.28
N THR A 299 -9.92 -12.45 -17.89
CA THR A 299 -11.34 -12.85 -17.83
C THR A 299 -11.81 -13.06 -16.40
N HIS A 300 -10.98 -13.71 -15.59
CA HIS A 300 -11.29 -13.95 -14.20
C HIS A 300 -11.32 -12.65 -13.36
N ALA A 301 -10.36 -11.74 -13.59
CA ALA A 301 -10.37 -10.43 -12.94
C ALA A 301 -11.60 -9.62 -13.35
N TRP A 302 -12.00 -9.70 -14.62
CA TRP A 302 -13.21 -9.04 -15.10
C TRP A 302 -14.48 -9.58 -14.46
N ASP A 303 -14.59 -10.90 -14.24
CA ASP A 303 -15.72 -11.49 -13.52
C ASP A 303 -15.79 -10.99 -12.07
N ASP A 304 -14.64 -10.84 -11.39
CA ASP A 304 -14.60 -10.26 -10.05
C ASP A 304 -15.04 -8.79 -10.07
N MET A 305 -14.57 -7.99 -11.06
CA MET A 305 -14.98 -6.59 -11.18
C MET A 305 -16.48 -6.44 -11.46
N LYS A 306 -17.05 -7.29 -12.30
CA LYS A 306 -18.52 -7.32 -12.52
C LYS A 306 -19.28 -7.59 -11.22
N MET A 307 -18.77 -8.53 -10.39
CA MET A 307 -19.39 -8.84 -9.10
C MET A 307 -19.31 -7.63 -8.15
N LEU A 308 -18.17 -6.90 -8.14
CA LEU A 308 -18.00 -5.69 -7.34
C LEU A 308 -18.98 -4.59 -7.79
N MET A 309 -19.01 -4.28 -9.09
CA MET A 309 -19.89 -3.23 -9.64
C MET A 309 -21.36 -3.53 -9.36
N ASN A 310 -21.80 -4.77 -9.56
CA ASN A 310 -23.16 -5.20 -9.24
C ASN A 310 -23.49 -4.98 -7.75
N ALA A 311 -22.56 -5.33 -6.85
CA ALA A 311 -22.77 -5.13 -5.41
C ALA A 311 -22.81 -3.64 -4.99
N MET A 312 -22.13 -2.78 -5.76
CA MET A 312 -22.13 -1.31 -5.59
C MET A 312 -23.37 -0.64 -6.22
N GLY A 313 -24.16 -1.36 -7.01
CA GLY A 313 -25.26 -0.80 -7.80
C GLY A 313 -24.80 0.04 -8.98
N ILE A 314 -23.59 -0.20 -9.51
CA ILE A 314 -23.02 0.50 -10.67
C ILE A 314 -23.29 -0.32 -11.91
N GLU A 315 -23.97 0.29 -12.88
CA GLU A 315 -24.16 -0.33 -14.20
C GLU A 315 -22.86 -0.22 -15.02
N ILE A 316 -22.40 -1.38 -15.50
CA ILE A 316 -21.22 -1.42 -16.36
C ILE A 316 -21.61 -0.93 -17.76
N PRO A 317 -20.90 0.05 -18.35
CA PRO A 317 -21.18 0.54 -19.67
C PRO A 317 -21.22 -0.59 -20.70
N SER A 318 -22.29 -0.68 -21.48
CA SER A 318 -22.36 -1.59 -22.65
C SER A 318 -21.31 -1.12 -23.69
N ARG A 319 -20.47 -2.04 -24.13
CA ARG A 319 -19.50 -1.80 -25.21
C ARG A 319 -20.17 -1.86 -26.57
#